data_50a6fc9cf692ab01f770bb785eeea913
#
_entry.id   50a6fc9cf692ab01f770bb785eeea913
#
_cell.length_a   1.000
_cell.length_b   1.000
_cell.length_c   1.000
_cell.angle_alpha   90.00
_cell.angle_beta   90.00
_cell.angle_gamma   90.00
#
_symmetry.space_group_name_H-M   'P 1'
#
loop_
_entity.id
_entity.type
_entity.pdbx_description
1 polymer ?
#
loop_
_entity_poly.entity_id
_entity_poly.type
_entity_poly.pdbx_seq_one_letter_code
_entity_poly.pdbx_strand_id
1 'polypeptide(L)'
;MDYTEFTPGSELLASAGDDYEDASGNYKSTIIYEKNGQEGAFDLDNLPDSTWTYVRTETILINGADIEDNKPALSFTDSSGNYQDERATYGNVLAVSVYDPAKANGTFWTRIADALDGAKAAGFTPLLLVSSTKEQFDKLPEIVPDAHSRLVGSTYFADKKTLVTLNRSNGGATWFNDGQLIRKYSHGRIPSDETLLEMTGDDPTEEMLRSSTKSRLRFQGFALYVFALLLIL
;
A
#
# COMPACT_ATOMS: atom_id res chain seq x y z
N MET A 1 12.84 7.63 4.87
CA MET A 1 11.54 7.05 4.52
C MET A 1 11.47 5.71 5.20
N ASP A 2 10.62 5.58 6.19
CA ASP A 2 10.42 4.29 6.85
C ASP A 2 9.59 3.39 5.93
N TYR A 3 10.12 2.23 5.56
CA TYR A 3 9.48 1.28 4.64
C TYR A 3 8.96 0.05 5.39
N THR A 4 8.82 0.14 6.71
CA THR A 4 8.47 -0.98 7.56
C THR A 4 6.97 -1.11 7.82
N GLU A 5 6.16 -0.11 7.42
CA GLU A 5 4.71 -0.08 7.68
C GLU A 5 3.98 -1.33 7.13
N PHE A 6 4.25 -1.72 5.88
CA PHE A 6 3.62 -2.89 5.27
C PHE A 6 4.57 -4.09 5.28
N THR A 7 4.50 -4.92 6.28
CA THR A 7 5.27 -6.18 6.36
C THR A 7 4.33 -7.40 6.43
N PRO A 8 4.77 -8.60 6.02
CA PRO A 8 3.96 -9.80 6.25
C PRO A 8 3.58 -9.92 7.72
N GLY A 9 2.28 -10.08 8.00
CA GLY A 9 1.70 -10.07 9.33
C GLY A 9 1.13 -8.71 9.79
N SER A 10 1.40 -7.59 9.08
CA SER A 10 0.72 -6.34 9.38
C SER A 10 -0.76 -6.46 9.05
N GLU A 11 -1.62 -5.99 9.93
CA GLU A 11 -3.04 -5.79 9.67
C GLU A 11 -3.28 -4.37 9.15
N LEU A 12 -4.15 -4.23 8.15
CA LEU A 12 -4.61 -2.93 7.70
C LEU A 12 -5.57 -2.33 8.73
N LEU A 13 -5.57 -1.00 8.85
CA LEU A 13 -6.69 -0.30 9.49
C LEU A 13 -7.97 -0.64 8.75
N ALA A 14 -9.01 -1.01 9.50
CA ALA A 14 -10.30 -1.50 8.97
C ALA A 14 -11.12 -0.37 8.39
N SER A 15 -10.69 0.54 7.66
CA SER A 15 -11.31 1.68 7.03
C SER A 15 -10.73 3.03 7.50
N ALA A 16 -10.10 3.74 6.57
CA ALA A 16 -9.84 5.15 6.78
C ALA A 16 -11.13 6.00 6.57
N GLY A 17 -12.21 5.40 6.05
CA GLY A 17 -13.44 6.10 5.70
C GLY A 17 -14.41 6.33 6.86
N ASP A 18 -14.61 5.34 7.71
CA ASP A 18 -15.54 5.45 8.85
C ASP A 18 -14.90 6.11 10.07
N ASP A 19 -13.58 5.98 10.23
CA ASP A 19 -12.83 6.60 11.33
C ASP A 19 -12.48 8.07 11.08
N TYR A 20 -12.70 8.61 9.86
CA TYR A 20 -12.48 10.04 9.64
C TYR A 20 -13.47 10.93 10.37
N GLU A 21 -14.68 10.48 10.64
CA GLU A 21 -15.62 11.21 11.51
C GLU A 21 -15.34 10.98 13.01
N ASP A 22 -14.89 9.77 13.41
CA ASP A 22 -14.49 9.49 14.78
C ASP A 22 -13.00 9.82 15.05
N ALA A 23 -12.11 9.69 14.07
CA ALA A 23 -10.71 10.09 14.18
C ALA A 23 -10.54 11.61 14.27
N SER A 24 -11.48 12.42 13.80
CA SER A 24 -11.46 13.87 14.00
C SER A 24 -11.51 14.26 15.47
N GLY A 25 -12.01 13.40 16.35
CA GLY A 25 -12.00 13.58 17.81
C GLY A 25 -10.71 13.14 18.50
N ASN A 26 -9.89 12.31 17.88
CA ASN A 26 -8.69 11.73 18.48
C ASN A 26 -7.38 12.34 18.01
N TYR A 27 -7.38 13.12 16.93
CA TYR A 27 -6.20 13.82 16.43
C TYR A 27 -6.36 15.32 16.56
N LYS A 28 -5.40 15.98 17.15
CA LYS A 28 -5.28 17.44 17.13
C LYS A 28 -4.20 17.82 16.14
N SER A 29 -4.59 18.47 15.05
CA SER A 29 -3.64 19.10 14.12
C SER A 29 -3.31 20.48 14.61
N THR A 30 -2.05 20.69 14.93
CA THR A 30 -1.52 21.98 15.36
C THR A 30 -0.65 22.54 14.23
N ILE A 31 -0.96 23.74 13.79
CA ILE A 31 -0.25 24.40 12.70
C ILE A 31 0.78 25.35 13.32
N ILE A 32 2.04 25.15 12.98
CA ILE A 32 3.15 25.95 13.49
C ILE A 32 3.43 27.08 12.49
N TYR A 33 3.34 28.29 13.00
CA TYR A 33 3.73 29.51 12.29
C TYR A 33 4.90 30.19 13.01
N GLU A 34 5.69 30.96 12.28
CA GLU A 34 6.81 31.72 12.80
C GLU A 34 6.59 33.22 12.57
N LYS A 35 6.96 34.01 13.57
CA LYS A 35 7.03 35.47 13.49
C LYS A 35 8.23 35.99 14.29
N ASN A 36 9.12 36.74 13.65
CA ASN A 36 10.32 37.31 14.27
C ASN A 36 11.24 36.25 14.96
N GLY A 37 11.34 35.05 14.40
CA GLY A 37 12.16 33.98 14.98
C GLY A 37 11.52 33.24 16.15
N GLN A 38 10.23 33.46 16.42
CA GLN A 38 9.47 32.74 17.44
C GLN A 38 8.38 31.88 16.78
N GLU A 39 8.35 30.59 17.08
CA GLU A 39 7.30 29.70 16.66
C GLU A 39 6.08 29.82 17.57
N GLY A 40 4.90 29.84 16.96
CA GLY A 40 3.60 29.77 17.64
C GLY A 40 2.78 28.61 17.10
N ALA A 41 2.06 27.93 17.99
CA ALA A 41 1.20 26.81 17.67
C ALA A 41 -0.26 27.27 17.62
N PHE A 42 -0.95 26.96 16.52
CA PHE A 42 -2.32 27.41 16.25
C PHE A 42 -3.20 26.25 15.82
N ASP A 43 -4.48 26.29 16.19
CA ASP A 43 -5.50 25.33 15.72
C ASP A 43 -6.14 25.82 14.41
N LEU A 44 -6.73 24.93 13.64
CA LEU A 44 -7.41 25.23 12.36
C LEU A 44 -8.49 26.33 12.50
N ASP A 45 -9.17 26.35 13.64
CA ASP A 45 -10.24 27.30 13.92
C ASP A 45 -9.71 28.66 14.40
N ASN A 46 -8.41 28.77 14.66
CA ASN A 46 -7.81 29.98 15.27
C ASN A 46 -6.44 30.28 14.66
N LEU A 47 -6.42 30.45 13.33
CA LEU A 47 -5.19 30.76 12.59
C LEU A 47 -4.71 32.20 12.84
N PRO A 48 -3.39 32.43 12.85
CA PRO A 48 -2.83 33.74 13.03
C PRO A 48 -3.07 34.64 11.82
N ASP A 49 -2.85 35.92 12.00
CA ASP A 49 -2.95 36.92 10.92
C ASP A 49 -1.82 36.75 9.87
N SER A 50 -1.94 37.46 8.75
CA SER A 50 -1.01 37.41 7.62
C SER A 50 0.44 37.83 7.92
N THR A 51 0.74 38.24 9.15
CA THR A 51 2.11 38.62 9.57
C THR A 51 2.94 37.44 10.05
N TRP A 52 2.31 36.26 10.16
CA TRP A 52 2.96 35.01 10.51
C TRP A 52 3.23 34.19 9.26
N THR A 53 4.34 33.48 9.24
CA THR A 53 4.74 32.59 8.14
C THR A 53 4.52 31.13 8.54
N TYR A 54 3.83 30.35 7.68
CA TYR A 54 3.64 28.92 7.90
C TYR A 54 4.99 28.19 7.90
N VAL A 55 5.20 27.31 8.88
CA VAL A 55 6.41 26.47 9.01
C VAL A 55 6.08 25.02 8.74
N ARG A 56 5.16 24.43 9.52
CA ARG A 56 4.76 23.01 9.43
C ARG A 56 3.43 22.75 10.12
N THR A 57 2.84 21.58 9.84
CA THR A 57 1.70 21.06 10.61
C THR A 57 2.16 19.85 11.43
N GLU A 58 1.86 19.86 12.71
CA GLU A 58 2.06 18.73 13.62
C GLU A 58 0.70 18.14 13.98
N THR A 59 0.56 16.82 13.83
CA THR A 59 -0.66 16.09 14.24
C THR A 59 -0.31 15.20 15.42
N ILE A 60 -1.00 15.44 16.54
CA ILE A 60 -0.81 14.66 17.78
C ILE A 60 -2.10 13.92 18.13
N LEU A 61 -1.99 12.70 18.63
CA LEU A 61 -3.12 11.97 19.23
C LEU A 61 -3.48 12.61 20.59
N ILE A 62 -4.76 12.94 20.78
CA ILE A 62 -5.24 13.61 22.00
C ILE A 62 -5.45 12.60 23.15
N ASN A 63 -5.79 11.36 22.85
CA ASN A 63 -5.99 10.33 23.85
C ASN A 63 -4.82 9.36 23.86
N GLY A 64 -4.12 9.28 25.00
CA GLY A 64 -3.08 8.29 25.26
C GLY A 64 -3.64 6.85 25.43
N ALA A 65 -4.45 6.40 24.46
CA ALA A 65 -4.64 4.99 24.25
C ALA A 65 -3.30 4.47 23.72
N ASP A 66 -2.75 3.48 24.40
CA ASP A 66 -1.51 2.83 24.02
C ASP A 66 -1.53 2.56 22.51
N ILE A 67 -0.53 3.11 21.79
CA ILE A 67 -0.33 2.87 20.36
C ILE A 67 0.12 1.40 20.21
N GLU A 68 -0.77 0.47 20.52
CA GLU A 68 -0.58 -0.93 20.14
C GLU A 68 -0.90 -1.18 18.67
N ASP A 69 -1.54 -0.24 18.00
CA ASP A 69 -1.95 -0.40 16.61
C ASP A 69 -1.28 0.61 15.68
N ASN A 70 0.00 0.40 15.42
CA ASN A 70 0.68 1.00 14.27
C ASN A 70 0.26 0.26 12.98
N LYS A 71 -1.06 0.11 12.79
CA LYS A 71 -1.63 -0.55 11.61
C LYS A 71 -1.46 0.37 10.41
N PRO A 72 -0.83 -0.08 9.32
CA PRO A 72 -0.68 0.73 8.14
C PRO A 72 -2.03 1.01 7.48
N ALA A 73 -2.27 2.27 7.16
CA ALA A 73 -3.44 2.68 6.39
C ALA A 73 -3.17 2.52 4.89
N LEU A 74 -3.97 1.71 4.21
CA LEU A 74 -3.97 1.60 2.75
C LEU A 74 -5.16 2.37 2.20
N SER A 75 -4.97 3.65 1.89
CA SER A 75 -6.03 4.51 1.39
C SER A 75 -5.99 4.64 -0.13
N PHE A 76 -7.16 4.42 -0.76
CA PHE A 76 -7.34 4.56 -2.21
C PHE A 76 -8.79 4.90 -2.56
N THR A 77 -8.97 5.54 -3.72
CA THR A 77 -10.26 6.00 -4.19
C THR A 77 -10.66 5.35 -5.51
N ASP A 78 -11.97 5.29 -5.76
CA ASP A 78 -12.51 4.94 -7.08
C ASP A 78 -12.37 6.10 -8.09
N SER A 79 -12.86 5.90 -9.29
CA SER A 79 -12.85 6.90 -10.36
C SER A 79 -13.70 8.16 -10.08
N SER A 80 -14.54 8.11 -9.05
CA SER A 80 -15.39 9.22 -8.59
C SER A 80 -14.81 9.95 -7.39
N GLY A 81 -13.67 9.46 -6.85
CA GLY A 81 -13.01 10.02 -5.69
C GLY A 81 -13.52 9.50 -4.35
N ASN A 82 -14.41 8.48 -4.34
CA ASN A 82 -14.88 7.87 -3.10
C ASN A 82 -13.84 6.89 -2.57
N TYR A 83 -13.60 6.92 -1.28
CA TYR A 83 -12.72 5.96 -0.61
C TYR A 83 -13.26 4.53 -0.71
N GLN A 84 -12.38 3.57 -0.95
CA GLN A 84 -12.70 2.16 -1.15
C GLN A 84 -11.77 1.24 -0.32
N ASP A 85 -11.18 1.76 0.72
CA ASP A 85 -10.15 1.13 1.55
C ASP A 85 -10.59 -0.23 2.11
N GLU A 86 -11.85 -0.34 2.51
CA GLU A 86 -12.49 -1.59 3.01
C GLU A 86 -12.39 -2.77 2.03
N ARG A 87 -12.22 -2.52 0.72
CA ARG A 87 -12.05 -3.61 -0.24
C ARG A 87 -10.77 -4.41 -0.02
N ALA A 88 -9.80 -3.84 0.67
CA ALA A 88 -8.55 -4.53 1.01
C ALA A 88 -8.64 -5.31 2.33
N THR A 89 -9.73 -5.16 3.11
CA THR A 89 -9.85 -5.70 4.47
C THR A 89 -10.68 -6.97 4.58
N TYR A 90 -11.33 -7.41 3.51
CA TYR A 90 -12.21 -8.60 3.55
C TYR A 90 -11.78 -9.67 2.54
N GLY A 91 -11.68 -10.91 3.00
CA GLY A 91 -11.39 -12.09 2.18
C GLY A 91 -10.00 -12.07 1.57
N ASN A 92 -9.81 -12.86 0.54
CA ASN A 92 -8.56 -12.88 -0.22
C ASN A 92 -8.52 -11.72 -1.22
N VAL A 93 -7.53 -10.87 -1.12
CA VAL A 93 -7.34 -9.69 -1.98
C VAL A 93 -5.97 -9.73 -2.63
N LEU A 94 -5.91 -9.57 -3.95
CA LEU A 94 -4.66 -9.36 -4.68
C LEU A 94 -4.57 -7.92 -5.17
N ALA A 95 -3.79 -7.10 -4.46
CA ALA A 95 -3.57 -5.70 -4.79
C ALA A 95 -2.28 -5.53 -5.61
N VAL A 96 -2.39 -5.06 -6.85
CA VAL A 96 -1.25 -4.72 -7.71
C VAL A 96 -0.97 -3.23 -7.63
N SER A 97 0.27 -2.86 -7.28
CA SER A 97 0.68 -1.47 -7.06
C SER A 97 1.46 -0.93 -8.26
N VAL A 98 0.94 0.08 -8.96
CA VAL A 98 1.62 0.79 -10.05
C VAL A 98 1.88 2.24 -9.62
N TYR A 99 3.03 2.48 -9.01
CA TYR A 99 3.41 3.80 -8.52
C TYR A 99 4.09 4.70 -9.56
N ASP A 100 4.48 4.14 -10.70
CA ASP A 100 5.09 4.86 -11.83
C ASP A 100 4.51 4.33 -13.16
N PRO A 101 3.26 4.71 -13.50
CA PRO A 101 2.60 4.23 -14.70
C PRO A 101 3.28 4.69 -15.99
N ALA A 102 4.03 5.80 -15.96
CA ALA A 102 4.76 6.29 -17.14
C ALA A 102 5.94 5.39 -17.57
N LYS A 103 6.42 4.51 -16.67
CA LYS A 103 7.44 3.51 -16.98
C LYS A 103 6.88 2.16 -17.41
N ALA A 104 5.56 2.03 -17.49
CA ALA A 104 4.88 0.82 -17.88
C ALA A 104 4.72 0.77 -19.41
N ASN A 105 5.04 -0.35 -20.02
CA ASN A 105 4.79 -0.60 -21.46
C ASN A 105 3.57 -1.52 -21.66
N GLY A 106 3.19 -1.77 -22.93
CA GLY A 106 2.03 -2.60 -23.25
C GLY A 106 2.10 -4.02 -22.66
N THR A 107 3.26 -4.66 -22.70
CA THR A 107 3.48 -5.99 -22.11
C THR A 107 3.31 -5.98 -20.58
N PHE A 108 3.74 -4.89 -19.93
CA PHE A 108 3.55 -4.70 -18.50
C PHE A 108 2.07 -4.67 -18.14
N TRP A 109 1.25 -3.90 -18.86
CA TRP A 109 -0.18 -3.78 -18.61
C TRP A 109 -0.95 -5.07 -18.92
N THR A 110 -0.60 -5.74 -20.02
CA THR A 110 -1.20 -7.06 -20.35
C THR A 110 -0.93 -8.08 -19.24
N ARG A 111 0.31 -8.15 -18.74
CA ARG A 111 0.65 -9.05 -17.62
C ARG A 111 -0.16 -8.75 -16.37
N ILE A 112 -0.38 -7.48 -16.05
CA ILE A 112 -1.22 -7.10 -14.91
C ILE A 112 -2.66 -7.51 -15.13
N ALA A 113 -3.20 -7.29 -16.33
CA ALA A 113 -4.56 -7.71 -16.67
C ALA A 113 -4.72 -9.23 -16.53
N ASP A 114 -3.78 -10.02 -17.06
CA ASP A 114 -3.79 -11.47 -16.91
C ASP A 114 -3.73 -11.91 -15.44
N ALA A 115 -2.88 -11.27 -14.63
CA ALA A 115 -2.75 -11.59 -13.21
C ALA A 115 -4.03 -11.27 -12.41
N LEU A 116 -4.70 -10.15 -12.71
CA LEU A 116 -5.94 -9.77 -12.03
C LEU A 116 -7.13 -10.63 -12.46
N ASP A 117 -7.19 -11.02 -13.74
CA ASP A 117 -8.21 -11.96 -14.22
C ASP A 117 -8.02 -13.34 -13.59
N GLY A 118 -6.76 -13.82 -13.50
CA GLY A 118 -6.42 -15.06 -12.81
C GLY A 118 -6.78 -15.01 -11.32
N ALA A 119 -6.48 -13.90 -10.65
CA ALA A 119 -6.87 -13.68 -9.26
C ALA A 119 -8.39 -13.73 -9.07
N LYS A 120 -9.15 -13.07 -9.95
CA LYS A 120 -10.61 -13.11 -9.93
C LYS A 120 -11.15 -14.51 -10.15
N ALA A 121 -10.58 -15.26 -11.10
CA ALA A 121 -10.97 -16.65 -11.34
C ALA A 121 -10.66 -17.58 -10.16
N ALA A 122 -9.61 -17.29 -9.41
CA ALA A 122 -9.24 -18.01 -8.18
C ALA A 122 -10.00 -17.53 -6.91
N GLY A 123 -10.97 -16.62 -7.06
CA GLY A 123 -11.80 -16.15 -5.94
C GLY A 123 -11.20 -15.01 -5.11
N PHE A 124 -10.12 -14.40 -5.59
CA PHE A 124 -9.59 -13.16 -4.99
C PHE A 124 -10.39 -11.93 -5.43
N THR A 125 -10.44 -10.92 -4.59
CA THR A 125 -10.82 -9.56 -4.98
C THR A 125 -9.61 -8.90 -5.67
N PRO A 126 -9.67 -8.61 -6.99
CA PRO A 126 -8.57 -7.97 -7.70
C PRO A 126 -8.60 -6.46 -7.48
N LEU A 127 -7.48 -5.86 -7.08
CA LEU A 127 -7.30 -4.42 -6.96
C LEU A 127 -6.09 -3.98 -7.79
N LEU A 128 -6.29 -3.03 -8.69
CA LEU A 128 -5.22 -2.31 -9.37
C LEU A 128 -5.10 -0.91 -8.75
N LEU A 129 -4.06 -0.67 -8.01
CA LEU A 129 -3.80 0.61 -7.35
C LEU A 129 -2.78 1.40 -8.18
N VAL A 130 -3.19 2.56 -8.71
CA VAL A 130 -2.36 3.36 -9.62
C VAL A 130 -2.13 4.75 -9.06
N SER A 131 -0.87 5.21 -9.12
CA SER A 131 -0.51 6.60 -8.77
C SER A 131 -0.71 7.52 -9.96
N SER A 132 -1.98 7.81 -10.27
CA SER A 132 -2.40 8.74 -11.32
C SER A 132 -3.81 9.25 -11.01
N THR A 133 -4.31 10.20 -11.80
CA THR A 133 -5.75 10.46 -11.86
C THR A 133 -6.41 9.54 -12.87
N LYS A 134 -7.74 9.44 -12.82
CA LYS A 134 -8.52 8.69 -13.84
C LYS A 134 -8.22 9.17 -15.24
N GLU A 135 -8.22 10.50 -15.46
CA GLU A 135 -8.00 11.10 -16.78
C GLU A 135 -6.59 10.82 -17.30
N GLN A 136 -5.60 10.72 -16.43
CA GLN A 136 -4.23 10.34 -16.80
C GLN A 136 -4.16 8.87 -17.15
N PHE A 137 -4.80 7.99 -16.36
CA PHE A 137 -4.85 6.56 -16.60
C PHE A 137 -5.51 6.23 -17.94
N ASP A 138 -6.68 6.83 -18.23
CA ASP A 138 -7.43 6.62 -19.45
C ASP A 138 -6.68 7.09 -20.73
N LYS A 139 -5.69 7.98 -20.56
CA LYS A 139 -4.88 8.53 -21.65
C LYS A 139 -3.50 7.89 -21.79
N LEU A 140 -3.19 6.85 -21.00
CA LEU A 140 -1.90 6.18 -21.12
C LEU A 140 -1.81 5.45 -22.48
N PRO A 141 -0.92 5.88 -23.39
CA PRO A 141 -0.86 5.33 -24.75
C PRO A 141 -0.33 3.89 -24.76
N GLU A 142 0.36 3.48 -23.73
CA GLU A 142 0.96 2.16 -23.58
C GLU A 142 -0.05 1.09 -23.18
N ILE A 143 -1.24 1.47 -22.71
CA ILE A 143 -2.29 0.52 -22.40
C ILE A 143 -3.06 0.20 -23.67
N VAL A 144 -2.90 -1.02 -24.18
CA VAL A 144 -3.70 -1.48 -25.31
C VAL A 144 -5.20 -1.57 -24.94
N PRO A 145 -6.15 -1.31 -25.86
CA PRO A 145 -7.58 -1.24 -25.54
C PRO A 145 -8.14 -2.48 -24.85
N ASP A 146 -7.65 -3.66 -25.20
CA ASP A 146 -8.05 -4.92 -24.56
C ASP A 146 -7.65 -4.94 -23.07
N ALA A 147 -6.39 -4.65 -22.76
CA ALA A 147 -5.92 -4.59 -21.38
C ALA A 147 -6.66 -3.50 -20.59
N HIS A 148 -6.90 -2.33 -21.19
CA HIS A 148 -7.64 -1.25 -20.54
C HIS A 148 -9.05 -1.69 -20.14
N SER A 149 -9.79 -2.33 -21.03
CA SER A 149 -11.16 -2.79 -20.77
C SER A 149 -11.25 -3.81 -19.63
N ARG A 150 -10.22 -4.64 -19.48
CA ARG A 150 -10.11 -5.65 -18.41
C ARG A 150 -9.73 -5.03 -17.07
N LEU A 151 -8.92 -3.97 -17.08
CA LEU A 151 -8.38 -3.33 -15.88
C LEU A 151 -9.34 -2.31 -15.25
N VAL A 152 -10.13 -1.59 -16.06
CA VAL A 152 -10.93 -0.43 -15.61
C VAL A 152 -11.85 -0.75 -14.43
N GLY A 153 -12.42 -1.95 -14.38
CA GLY A 153 -13.33 -2.39 -13.32
C GLY A 153 -12.66 -2.69 -11.97
N SER A 154 -11.33 -2.83 -11.97
CA SER A 154 -10.54 -3.13 -10.77
C SER A 154 -9.53 -2.02 -10.46
N THR A 155 -9.58 -0.88 -11.18
CA THR A 155 -8.64 0.23 -11.04
C THR A 155 -9.10 1.23 -10.00
N TYR A 156 -8.19 1.54 -9.08
CA TYR A 156 -8.33 2.53 -8.02
C TYR A 156 -7.10 3.42 -7.99
N PHE A 157 -7.22 4.60 -7.38
CA PHE A 157 -6.20 5.62 -7.37
C PHE A 157 -5.68 5.86 -5.96
N ALA A 158 -4.37 5.83 -5.82
CA ALA A 158 -3.71 6.00 -4.53
C ALA A 158 -2.46 6.87 -4.68
N ASP A 159 -2.01 7.42 -3.57
CA ASP A 159 -0.80 8.22 -3.53
C ASP A 159 0.45 7.37 -3.78
N LYS A 160 1.41 7.98 -4.49
CA LYS A 160 2.66 7.32 -4.88
C LYS A 160 3.48 6.82 -3.69
N LYS A 161 3.53 7.57 -2.58
CA LYS A 161 4.31 7.21 -1.41
C LYS A 161 3.74 5.94 -0.78
N THR A 162 2.43 5.88 -0.62
CA THR A 162 1.70 4.69 -0.13
C THR A 162 1.98 3.47 -1.00
N LEU A 163 1.89 3.60 -2.32
CA LEU A 163 2.14 2.47 -3.23
C LEU A 163 3.58 1.98 -3.22
N VAL A 164 4.57 2.88 -3.13
CA VAL A 164 5.99 2.50 -3.01
C VAL A 164 6.25 1.79 -1.67
N THR A 165 5.59 2.22 -0.60
CA THR A 165 5.70 1.61 0.73
C THR A 165 5.02 0.25 0.75
N LEU A 166 3.84 0.15 0.12
CA LEU A 166 3.10 -1.11 -0.02
C LEU A 166 3.92 -2.15 -0.78
N ASN A 167 4.45 -1.81 -1.96
CA ASN A 167 5.28 -2.71 -2.74
C ASN A 167 6.34 -1.94 -3.54
N ARG A 168 7.62 -2.21 -3.27
CA ARG A 168 8.75 -1.55 -3.96
C ARG A 168 8.88 -1.92 -5.43
N SER A 169 8.22 -2.97 -5.88
CA SER A 169 8.22 -3.37 -7.28
C SER A 169 7.08 -2.66 -8.00
N ASN A 170 7.39 -1.78 -8.94
CA ASN A 170 6.36 -1.19 -9.80
C ASN A 170 5.62 -2.30 -10.54
N GLY A 171 4.30 -2.39 -10.39
CA GLY A 171 3.48 -3.51 -10.85
C GLY A 171 3.62 -4.79 -10.03
N GLY A 172 4.19 -4.72 -8.83
CA GLY A 172 4.21 -5.84 -7.89
C GLY A 172 2.86 -6.06 -7.23
N ALA A 173 2.57 -7.32 -6.88
CA ALA A 173 1.35 -7.72 -6.20
C ALA A 173 1.56 -7.89 -4.69
N THR A 174 0.52 -7.59 -3.92
CA THR A 174 0.45 -7.83 -2.49
C THR A 174 -0.82 -8.61 -2.19
N TRP A 175 -0.67 -9.73 -1.51
CA TRP A 175 -1.78 -10.55 -1.06
C TRP A 175 -2.17 -10.17 0.36
N PHE A 176 -3.44 -9.82 0.54
CA PHE A 176 -4.09 -9.68 1.83
C PHE A 176 -5.13 -10.77 2.04
N ASN A 177 -5.31 -11.18 3.28
CA ASN A 177 -6.41 -12.03 3.71
C ASN A 177 -7.03 -11.40 4.96
N ASP A 178 -8.31 -11.05 4.90
CA ASP A 178 -9.05 -10.36 5.96
C ASP A 178 -8.26 -9.18 6.56
N GLY A 179 -7.72 -8.33 5.69
CA GLY A 179 -6.92 -7.16 6.05
C GLY A 179 -5.48 -7.46 6.47
N GLN A 180 -5.11 -8.71 6.71
CA GLN A 180 -3.74 -9.07 7.06
C GLN A 180 -2.88 -9.24 5.81
N LEU A 181 -1.71 -8.60 5.78
CA LEU A 181 -0.74 -8.77 4.71
C LEU A 181 -0.06 -10.12 4.82
N ILE A 182 -0.32 -11.01 3.84
CA ILE A 182 0.23 -12.37 3.81
C ILE A 182 1.57 -12.39 3.08
N ARG A 183 1.61 -11.84 1.84
CA ARG A 183 2.80 -11.92 1.01
C ARG A 183 2.88 -10.82 -0.03
N LYS A 184 4.13 -10.47 -0.41
CA LYS A 184 4.43 -9.54 -1.51
C LYS A 184 5.15 -10.28 -2.64
N TYR A 185 4.79 -9.92 -3.86
CA TYR A 185 5.39 -10.44 -5.09
C TYR A 185 5.95 -9.30 -5.92
N SER A 186 7.12 -9.46 -6.49
CA SER A 186 7.61 -8.52 -7.50
C SER A 186 6.82 -8.72 -8.81
N HIS A 187 6.80 -7.72 -9.67
CA HIS A 187 6.09 -7.74 -10.96
C HIS A 187 6.39 -9.00 -11.81
N GLY A 188 7.64 -9.45 -11.82
CA GLY A 188 8.04 -10.67 -12.57
C GLY A 188 7.72 -11.99 -11.88
N ARG A 189 7.13 -11.97 -10.67
CA ARG A 189 6.87 -13.16 -9.82
C ARG A 189 5.45 -13.20 -9.27
N ILE A 190 4.53 -12.48 -9.88
CA ILE A 190 3.11 -12.61 -9.54
C ILE A 190 2.70 -14.07 -9.82
N PRO A 191 2.00 -14.75 -8.89
CA PRO A 191 1.57 -16.12 -9.07
C PRO A 191 0.66 -16.27 -10.30
N SER A 192 0.72 -17.45 -10.93
CA SER A 192 -0.26 -17.83 -11.95
C SER A 192 -1.63 -18.10 -11.32
N ASP A 193 -2.67 -18.15 -12.13
CA ASP A 193 -4.03 -18.50 -11.73
C ASP A 193 -4.09 -19.85 -11.01
N GLU A 194 -3.39 -20.87 -11.52
CA GLU A 194 -3.29 -22.19 -10.88
C GLU A 194 -2.69 -22.08 -9.46
N THR A 195 -1.60 -21.32 -9.32
CA THR A 195 -0.96 -21.11 -8.01
C THR A 195 -1.86 -20.33 -7.06
N LEU A 196 -2.58 -19.32 -7.56
CA LEU A 196 -3.55 -18.55 -6.77
C LEU A 196 -4.70 -19.44 -6.30
N LEU A 197 -5.17 -20.35 -7.15
CA LEU A 197 -6.22 -21.29 -6.80
C LEU A 197 -5.76 -22.29 -5.71
N GLU A 198 -4.53 -22.81 -5.81
CA GLU A 198 -3.95 -23.64 -4.75
C GLU A 198 -3.86 -22.87 -3.41
N MET A 199 -3.44 -21.60 -3.46
CA MET A 199 -3.30 -20.74 -2.28
C MET A 199 -4.62 -20.47 -1.56
N THR A 200 -5.78 -20.51 -2.24
CA THR A 200 -7.09 -20.38 -1.57
C THR A 200 -7.48 -21.61 -0.74
N GLY A 201 -6.86 -22.76 -0.99
CA GLY A 201 -7.05 -23.99 -0.21
C GLY A 201 -6.09 -24.12 0.97
N ASP A 202 -5.01 -23.36 1.00
CA ASP A 202 -4.01 -23.38 2.06
C ASP A 202 -4.38 -22.40 3.19
N ASP A 203 -3.88 -22.68 4.40
CA ASP A 203 -4.01 -21.71 5.51
C ASP A 203 -3.13 -20.47 5.23
N PRO A 204 -3.72 -19.26 5.10
CA PRO A 204 -2.97 -18.04 4.85
C PRO A 204 -1.89 -17.77 5.90
N THR A 205 -2.12 -18.20 7.16
CA THR A 205 -1.17 -18.05 8.26
C THR A 205 0.08 -18.90 8.04
N GLU A 206 -0.07 -20.13 7.53
CA GLU A 206 1.07 -20.98 7.17
C GLU A 206 1.91 -20.36 6.06
N GLU A 207 1.28 -19.81 5.01
CA GLU A 207 2.00 -19.17 3.91
C GLU A 207 2.74 -17.91 4.37
N MET A 208 2.14 -17.12 5.25
CA MET A 208 2.78 -15.97 5.88
C MET A 208 4.02 -16.40 6.67
N LEU A 209 3.92 -17.42 7.50
CA LEU A 209 5.03 -17.95 8.30
C LEU A 209 6.15 -18.51 7.39
N ARG A 210 5.80 -19.23 6.33
CA ARG A 210 6.76 -19.74 5.33
C ARG A 210 7.50 -18.60 4.64
N SER A 211 6.81 -17.53 4.28
CA SER A 211 7.41 -16.37 3.60
C SER A 211 8.41 -15.63 4.49
N SER A 212 8.06 -15.41 5.76
CA SER A 212 8.91 -14.74 6.74
C SER A 212 10.12 -15.59 7.14
N THR A 213 9.94 -16.88 7.37
CA THR A 213 10.99 -17.84 7.73
C THR A 213 12.00 -18.00 6.59
N LYS A 214 11.55 -18.09 5.34
CA LYS A 214 12.42 -18.25 4.16
C LYS A 214 13.33 -17.02 3.94
N SER A 215 12.80 -15.83 4.18
CA SER A 215 13.60 -14.59 4.13
C SER A 215 14.66 -14.56 5.23
N ARG A 216 14.28 -14.92 6.46
CA ARG A 216 15.17 -14.98 7.62
C ARG A 216 16.28 -16.01 7.45
N LEU A 217 15.96 -17.21 6.97
CA LEU A 217 16.94 -18.26 6.69
C LEU A 217 17.94 -17.88 5.59
N ARG A 218 17.48 -17.20 4.52
CA ARG A 218 18.37 -16.70 3.46
C ARG A 218 19.33 -15.65 3.99
N PHE A 219 18.85 -14.72 4.82
CA PHE A 219 19.71 -13.71 5.44
C PHE A 219 20.74 -14.36 6.39
N GLN A 220 20.31 -15.32 7.22
CA GLN A 220 21.22 -16.06 8.11
C GLN A 220 22.26 -16.85 7.33
N GLY A 221 21.86 -17.53 6.25
CA GLY A 221 22.78 -18.26 5.36
C GLY A 221 23.81 -17.35 4.70
N PHE A 222 23.37 -16.19 4.21
CA PHE A 222 24.27 -15.20 3.63
C PHE A 222 25.25 -14.62 4.68
N ALA A 223 24.75 -14.28 5.87
CA ALA A 223 25.59 -13.79 6.97
C ALA A 223 26.64 -14.81 7.40
N LEU A 224 26.27 -16.09 7.54
CA LEU A 224 27.20 -17.17 7.82
C LEU A 224 28.25 -17.36 6.72
N TYR A 225 27.85 -17.26 5.45
CA TYR A 225 28.77 -17.35 4.32
C TYR A 225 29.79 -16.20 4.33
N VAL A 226 29.35 -14.96 4.53
CA VAL A 226 30.26 -13.79 4.65
C VAL A 226 31.20 -13.96 5.84
N PHE A 227 30.67 -14.41 7.00
CA PHE A 227 31.49 -14.66 8.18
C PHE A 227 32.55 -15.74 7.94
N ALA A 228 32.19 -16.83 7.26
CA ALA A 228 33.11 -17.88 6.92
C ALA A 228 34.26 -17.38 5.96
N LEU A 229 33.89 -16.53 4.99
CA LEU A 229 34.90 -15.90 4.11
C LEU A 229 35.87 -15.00 4.88
N LEU A 230 35.37 -14.24 5.86
CA LEU A 230 36.26 -13.39 6.69
C LEU A 230 37.19 -14.17 7.61
N LEU A 231 36.87 -15.44 7.94
CA LEU A 231 37.75 -16.29 8.76
C LEU A 231 38.82 -16.99 7.95
N ILE A 232 38.69 -17.04 6.60
CA ILE A 232 39.64 -17.70 5.70
C ILE A 232 40.65 -16.69 5.13
N LEU A 233 40.37 -15.40 5.18
CA LEU A 233 41.24 -14.28 4.80
C LEU A 233 42.12 -13.85 5.97
#